data_819e54df75b0aae51419d3c1adc8606d
#
_entry.id   819e54df75b0aae51419d3c1adc8606d
#
_cell.length_a   1.000
_cell.length_b   1.000
_cell.length_c   1.000
_cell.angle_alpha   90.00
_cell.angle_beta   90.00
_cell.angle_gamma   90.00
#
_symmetry.space_group_name_H-M   'P 1'
#
loop_
_entity.id
_entity.type
_entity.pdbx_description
1 polymer ?
#
loop_
_entity_poly.entity_id
_entity_poly.type
_entity_poly.pdbx_seq_one_letter_code
_entity_poly.pdbx_strand_id
1 'polypeptide(L)'
;WAQAHPRRLSYPAPPDFLGTTFLKQALIELSRDPDVLQEAVQSDSQFARVTEPLWAYLDDLHPHLWREGRDFPKSGPAQVQMLNDGVLDLALSFYPSQASGLIQDGRLPESARTFVFDSGMIGNTHFVAIPYNAAHKAGAMVVANFLMSPEAQAHKAKPDVWGDQTVLDVGELASDKRQLFADIDRGKATLSPSELGPTLLEPHPTWMTRIEQAWQKRYGS
;
A
#
# COMPACT_ATOMS: atom_id res chain seq x y z
N TRP A 1 1.82 20.39 -1.20
CA TRP A 1 2.56 20.15 0.04
C TRP A 1 4.06 20.08 -0.19
N ALA A 2 4.57 19.26 -1.13
CA ALA A 2 6.00 19.08 -1.42
C ALA A 2 6.72 20.38 -1.79
N GLN A 3 6.07 21.28 -2.53
CA GLN A 3 6.59 22.62 -2.85
C GLN A 3 6.76 23.49 -1.59
N ALA A 4 5.80 23.40 -0.65
CA ALA A 4 5.85 24.15 0.61
C ALA A 4 6.83 23.54 1.63
N HIS A 5 7.15 22.23 1.51
CA HIS A 5 8.03 21.47 2.40
C HIS A 5 9.10 20.72 1.59
N PRO A 6 9.99 21.43 0.89
CA PRO A 6 10.93 20.81 -0.03
C PRO A 6 11.86 19.84 0.69
N ARG A 7 12.16 18.73 0.03
CA ARG A 7 13.04 17.63 0.50
C ARG A 7 12.51 16.82 1.68
N ARG A 8 11.23 17.01 2.05
CA ARG A 8 10.60 16.30 3.19
C ARG A 8 9.75 15.11 2.77
N LEU A 9 9.70 14.79 1.48
CA LEU A 9 9.01 13.65 0.87
C LEU A 9 9.96 12.91 -0.06
N SER A 10 9.81 11.61 -0.15
CA SER A 10 10.35 10.75 -1.20
C SER A 10 9.54 9.47 -1.25
N TYR A 11 9.84 8.60 -2.20
CA TYR A 11 9.30 7.25 -2.31
C TYR A 11 10.40 6.29 -2.74
N PRO A 12 10.32 4.98 -2.43
CA PRO A 12 11.31 4.00 -2.87
C PRO A 12 11.35 3.89 -4.39
N ALA A 13 12.55 3.72 -4.96
CA ALA A 13 12.68 3.56 -6.41
C ALA A 13 11.98 2.28 -6.89
N PRO A 14 11.15 2.32 -7.95
CA PRO A 14 10.71 1.10 -8.62
C PRO A 14 11.91 0.23 -9.05
N PRO A 15 11.85 -1.11 -9.00
CA PRO A 15 10.64 -1.90 -8.79
C PRO A 15 10.33 -2.23 -7.32
N ASP A 16 10.78 -1.43 -6.35
CA ASP A 16 10.31 -1.62 -4.96
C ASP A 16 8.79 -1.56 -4.91
N PHE A 17 8.19 -2.46 -4.14
CA PHE A 17 6.73 -2.61 -4.05
C PHE A 17 6.00 -1.30 -3.69
N LEU A 18 6.53 -0.55 -2.71
CA LEU A 18 5.91 0.72 -2.29
C LEU A 18 6.09 1.81 -3.35
N GLY A 19 7.26 1.86 -3.99
CA GLY A 19 7.51 2.80 -5.08
C GLY A 19 6.59 2.54 -6.27
N THR A 20 6.46 1.30 -6.70
CA THR A 20 5.53 0.91 -7.76
C THR A 20 4.07 1.19 -7.36
N THR A 21 3.69 0.94 -6.09
CA THR A 21 2.34 1.24 -5.61
C THR A 21 2.06 2.74 -5.60
N PHE A 22 3.05 3.58 -5.24
CA PHE A 22 2.94 5.03 -5.36
C PHE A 22 2.66 5.47 -6.80
N LEU A 23 3.38 4.90 -7.79
CA LEU A 23 3.14 5.23 -9.20
C LEU A 23 1.75 4.77 -9.67
N LYS A 24 1.28 3.59 -9.23
CA LYS A 24 -0.07 3.10 -9.55
C LYS A 24 -1.14 3.99 -8.95
N GLN A 25 -1.01 4.36 -7.67
CA GLN A 25 -1.95 5.27 -7.01
C GLN A 25 -1.99 6.63 -7.73
N ALA A 26 -0.83 7.22 -7.99
CA ALA A 26 -0.76 8.49 -8.70
C ALA A 26 -1.38 8.40 -10.11
N LEU A 27 -1.18 7.28 -10.82
CA LEU A 27 -1.80 7.07 -12.13
C LEU A 27 -3.33 7.03 -12.03
N ILE A 28 -3.89 6.34 -11.03
CA ILE A 28 -5.35 6.29 -10.80
C ILE A 28 -5.89 7.69 -10.52
N GLU A 29 -5.27 8.44 -9.60
CA GLU A 29 -5.67 9.79 -9.21
C GLU A 29 -5.66 10.78 -10.38
N LEU A 30 -4.69 10.64 -11.27
CA LEU A 30 -4.49 11.55 -12.40
C LEU A 30 -5.21 11.08 -13.68
N SER A 31 -5.76 9.87 -13.68
CA SER A 31 -6.48 9.34 -14.84
C SER A 31 -7.85 10.00 -14.98
N ARG A 32 -8.19 10.39 -16.22
CA ARG A 32 -9.54 10.87 -16.56
C ARG A 32 -10.56 9.74 -16.63
N ASP A 33 -10.09 8.53 -16.87
CA ASP A 33 -10.88 7.31 -16.99
C ASP A 33 -10.13 6.17 -16.31
N PRO A 34 -10.32 5.98 -14.99
CA PRO A 34 -9.63 4.93 -14.25
C PRO A 34 -9.98 3.51 -14.71
N ASP A 35 -11.16 3.31 -15.33
CA ASP A 35 -11.61 1.99 -15.77
C ASP A 35 -10.71 1.41 -16.87
N VAL A 36 -10.09 2.26 -17.68
CA VAL A 36 -9.11 1.83 -18.68
C VAL A 36 -7.92 1.10 -18.06
N LEU A 37 -7.61 1.36 -16.80
CA LEU A 37 -6.49 0.75 -16.10
C LEU A 37 -6.81 -0.71 -15.67
N GLN A 38 -8.06 -1.12 -15.69
CA GLN A 38 -8.45 -2.51 -15.36
C GLN A 38 -8.22 -3.47 -16.53
N GLU A 39 -8.04 -2.95 -17.74
CA GLU A 39 -7.76 -3.71 -18.95
C GLU A 39 -6.27 -3.74 -19.27
N ALA A 40 -5.82 -4.77 -19.99
CA ALA A 40 -4.44 -4.83 -20.46
C ALA A 40 -4.12 -3.67 -21.41
N VAL A 41 -2.89 -3.17 -21.37
CA VAL A 41 -2.42 -2.15 -22.31
C VAL A 41 -2.50 -2.68 -23.75
N GLN A 42 -3.23 -2.00 -24.60
CA GLN A 42 -3.51 -2.42 -25.99
C GLN A 42 -2.45 -1.94 -26.99
N SER A 43 -1.80 -0.80 -26.74
CA SER A 43 -0.82 -0.22 -27.64
C SER A 43 0.12 0.77 -26.95
N ASP A 44 1.24 1.09 -27.60
CA ASP A 44 2.17 2.11 -27.12
C ASP A 44 1.54 3.51 -27.11
N SER A 45 0.69 3.80 -28.08
CA SER A 45 -0.03 5.08 -28.13
C SER A 45 -1.05 5.23 -27.01
N GLN A 46 -1.74 4.15 -26.63
CA GLN A 46 -2.63 4.15 -25.48
C GLN A 46 -1.83 4.37 -24.19
N PHE A 47 -0.74 3.61 -24.00
CA PHE A 47 0.12 3.74 -22.83
C PHE A 47 0.63 5.18 -22.70
N ALA A 48 1.20 5.75 -23.76
CA ALA A 48 1.73 7.11 -23.75
C ALA A 48 0.66 8.14 -23.35
N ARG A 49 -0.54 8.06 -23.96
CA ARG A 49 -1.63 8.99 -23.67
C ARG A 49 -2.14 8.88 -22.22
N VAL A 50 -2.32 7.66 -21.72
CA VAL A 50 -2.87 7.44 -20.36
C VAL A 50 -1.87 7.81 -19.29
N THR A 51 -0.57 7.61 -19.52
CA THR A 51 0.48 7.90 -18.54
C THR A 51 1.06 9.32 -18.65
N GLU A 52 0.70 10.09 -19.67
CA GLU A 52 1.17 11.48 -19.80
C GLU A 52 0.97 12.33 -18.54
N PRO A 53 -0.22 12.36 -17.90
CA PRO A 53 -0.42 13.13 -16.68
C PRO A 53 0.48 12.67 -15.53
N LEU A 54 0.73 11.37 -15.41
CA LEU A 54 1.64 10.83 -14.39
C LEU A 54 3.06 11.37 -14.58
N TRP A 55 3.57 11.35 -15.80
CA TRP A 55 4.94 11.84 -16.07
C TRP A 55 5.06 13.35 -15.85
N ALA A 56 4.09 14.12 -16.29
CA ALA A 56 4.04 15.56 -16.03
C ALA A 56 4.03 15.86 -14.53
N TYR A 57 3.23 15.12 -13.75
CA TYR A 57 3.19 15.23 -12.29
C TYR A 57 4.54 14.88 -11.65
N LEU A 58 5.19 13.80 -12.08
CA LEU A 58 6.49 13.40 -11.52
C LEU A 58 7.60 14.38 -11.89
N ASP A 59 7.60 14.94 -13.11
CA ASP A 59 8.56 15.96 -13.52
C ASP A 59 8.44 17.25 -12.67
N ASP A 60 7.21 17.61 -12.25
CA ASP A 60 6.98 18.74 -11.33
C ASP A 60 7.32 18.37 -9.87
N LEU A 61 7.04 17.14 -9.45
CA LEU A 61 7.24 16.68 -8.07
C LEU A 61 8.72 16.46 -7.73
N HIS A 62 9.49 15.82 -8.59
CA HIS A 62 10.85 15.36 -8.29
C HIS A 62 11.80 16.46 -7.80
N PRO A 63 11.80 17.69 -8.36
CA PRO A 63 12.63 18.79 -7.84
C PRO A 63 12.39 19.12 -6.37
N HIS A 64 11.23 18.77 -5.83
CA HIS A 64 10.83 19.03 -4.45
C HIS A 64 11.06 17.86 -3.50
N LEU A 65 11.40 16.68 -4.04
CA LEU A 65 11.68 15.48 -3.24
C LEU A 65 13.05 15.55 -2.54
N TRP A 66 13.25 14.65 -1.59
CA TRP A 66 14.56 14.40 -1.00
C TRP A 66 15.62 14.22 -2.10
N ARG A 67 16.76 14.89 -1.92
CA ARG A 67 17.83 14.97 -2.95
C ARG A 67 17.36 15.40 -4.34
N GLU A 68 16.28 16.17 -4.38
CA GLU A 68 15.73 16.71 -5.64
C GLU A 68 15.34 15.62 -6.65
N GLY A 69 14.91 14.44 -6.15
CA GLY A 69 14.51 13.31 -6.99
C GLY A 69 15.66 12.69 -7.81
N ARG A 70 16.93 12.96 -7.45
CA ARG A 70 18.11 12.33 -8.09
C ARG A 70 18.54 11.04 -7.39
N ASP A 71 17.99 10.80 -6.22
CA ASP A 71 18.21 9.61 -5.42
C ASP A 71 16.92 9.28 -4.66
N PHE A 72 16.71 8.01 -4.35
CA PHE A 72 15.49 7.52 -3.76
C PHE A 72 15.80 6.54 -2.62
N PRO A 73 14.92 6.41 -1.60
CA PRO A 73 15.04 5.36 -0.61
C PRO A 73 15.13 3.98 -1.28
N LYS A 74 15.99 3.12 -0.76
CA LYS A 74 16.21 1.79 -1.35
C LYS A 74 15.08 0.81 -1.08
N SER A 75 14.23 1.10 -0.08
CA SER A 75 13.13 0.22 0.32
C SER A 75 12.18 0.94 1.28
N GLY A 76 11.00 0.35 1.52
CA GLY A 76 10.07 0.82 2.53
C GLY A 76 10.68 0.93 3.94
N PRO A 77 11.39 -0.08 4.47
CA PRO A 77 12.10 0.03 5.75
C PRO A 77 13.10 1.18 5.81
N ALA A 78 13.84 1.45 4.72
CA ALA A 78 14.75 2.59 4.66
C ALA A 78 13.98 3.93 4.74
N GLN A 79 12.85 4.03 4.06
CA GLN A 79 11.99 5.21 4.12
C GLN A 79 11.41 5.44 5.53
N VAL A 80 10.99 4.38 6.22
CA VAL A 80 10.54 4.45 7.63
C VAL A 80 11.66 4.96 8.54
N GLN A 81 12.90 4.47 8.35
CA GLN A 81 14.03 4.96 9.12
C GLN A 81 14.27 6.46 8.86
N MET A 82 14.19 6.91 7.61
CA MET A 82 14.32 8.33 7.27
C MET A 82 13.22 9.20 7.92
N LEU A 83 12.00 8.67 8.03
CA LEU A 83 10.92 9.32 8.77
C LEU A 83 11.23 9.42 10.27
N ASN A 84 11.70 8.33 10.88
CA ASN A 84 12.10 8.32 12.29
C ASN A 84 13.25 9.29 12.59
N ASP A 85 14.21 9.38 11.69
CA ASP A 85 15.38 10.26 11.81
C ASP A 85 15.04 11.74 11.50
N GLY A 86 13.79 12.03 11.17
CA GLY A 86 13.34 13.39 10.83
C GLY A 86 13.90 13.90 9.50
N VAL A 87 14.39 13.04 8.62
CA VAL A 87 14.81 13.39 7.26
C VAL A 87 13.59 13.60 6.36
N LEU A 88 12.58 12.74 6.50
CA LEU A 88 11.28 12.87 5.83
C LEU A 88 10.18 13.18 6.84
N ASP A 89 9.11 13.82 6.39
CA ASP A 89 7.88 14.03 7.15
C ASP A 89 6.75 13.10 6.70
N LEU A 90 6.88 12.54 5.49
CA LEU A 90 5.90 11.60 4.91
C LEU A 90 6.62 10.33 4.45
N ALA A 91 6.03 9.20 4.74
CA ALA A 91 6.45 7.89 4.27
C ALA A 91 5.25 7.10 3.76
N LEU A 92 5.50 6.21 2.81
CA LEU A 92 4.50 5.31 2.28
C LEU A 92 4.35 4.08 3.18
N SER A 93 3.12 3.63 3.34
CA SER A 93 2.80 2.37 4.00
C SER A 93 1.74 1.63 3.20
N PHE A 94 1.85 0.33 3.11
CA PHE A 94 0.81 -0.52 2.54
C PHE A 94 -0.10 -1.13 3.62
N TYR A 95 0.39 -1.22 4.85
CA TYR A 95 -0.35 -1.78 5.97
C TYR A 95 -0.97 -0.68 6.82
N PRO A 96 -2.30 -0.65 6.99
CA PRO A 96 -2.97 0.40 7.75
C PRO A 96 -2.48 0.56 9.20
N SER A 97 -2.02 -0.52 9.83
CA SER A 97 -1.55 -0.53 11.22
C SER A 97 -0.02 -0.45 11.37
N GLN A 98 0.75 -0.33 10.27
CA GLN A 98 2.21 -0.32 10.32
C GLN A 98 2.74 0.76 11.26
N ALA A 99 2.20 1.97 11.18
CA ALA A 99 2.66 3.07 12.02
C ALA A 99 2.44 2.79 13.52
N SER A 100 1.29 2.20 13.90
CA SER A 100 1.02 1.82 15.30
C SER A 100 1.98 0.75 15.81
N GLY A 101 2.26 -0.30 15.02
CA GLY A 101 3.25 -1.32 15.37
C GLY A 101 4.65 -0.72 15.55
N LEU A 102 5.08 0.15 14.63
CA LEU A 102 6.38 0.82 14.71
C LEU A 102 6.51 1.77 15.89
N ILE A 103 5.42 2.42 16.32
CA ILE A 103 5.40 3.23 17.54
C ILE A 103 5.56 2.34 18.77
N GLN A 104 4.85 1.21 18.83
CA GLN A 104 4.97 0.25 19.93
C GLN A 104 6.39 -0.31 20.05
N ASP A 105 7.07 -0.53 18.92
CA ASP A 105 8.45 -0.99 18.87
C ASP A 105 9.50 0.13 19.13
N GLY A 106 9.06 1.37 19.37
CA GLY A 106 9.95 2.52 19.55
C GLY A 106 10.71 2.94 18.28
N ARG A 107 10.21 2.55 17.10
CA ARG A 107 10.82 2.81 15.78
C ARG A 107 10.18 3.98 15.04
N LEU A 108 9.12 4.55 15.56
CA LEU A 108 8.52 5.80 15.14
C LEU A 108 8.12 6.63 16.35
N PRO A 109 8.12 7.96 16.24
CA PRO A 109 7.66 8.83 17.32
C PRO A 109 6.14 8.67 17.53
N GLU A 110 5.68 8.87 18.77
CA GLU A 110 4.25 8.82 19.12
C GLU A 110 3.39 9.84 18.36
N SER A 111 4.01 10.84 17.75
CA SER A 111 3.34 11.83 16.91
C SER A 111 3.01 11.35 15.49
N ALA A 112 3.57 10.20 15.06
CA ALA A 112 3.27 9.66 13.74
C ALA A 112 1.78 9.33 13.60
N ARG A 113 1.22 9.62 12.42
CA ARG A 113 -0.19 9.34 12.09
C ARG A 113 -0.30 8.81 10.67
N THR A 114 -1.28 7.94 10.45
CA THR A 114 -1.67 7.48 9.12
C THR A 114 -2.75 8.35 8.54
N PHE A 115 -2.73 8.58 7.25
CA PHE A 115 -3.82 9.18 6.50
C PHE A 115 -4.00 8.45 5.17
N VAL A 116 -5.15 8.60 4.56
CA VAL A 116 -5.52 8.07 3.24
C VAL A 116 -6.08 9.19 2.38
N PHE A 117 -6.14 8.98 1.07
CA PHE A 117 -6.78 9.96 0.17
C PHE A 117 -8.30 9.80 0.22
N ASP A 118 -9.03 10.90 -0.01
CA ASP A 118 -10.51 10.91 -0.04
C ASP A 118 -11.07 10.01 -1.15
N SER A 119 -10.35 9.88 -2.26
CA SER A 119 -10.67 8.97 -3.37
C SER A 119 -10.53 7.49 -3.01
N GLY A 120 -9.83 7.19 -1.92
CA GLY A 120 -9.46 5.85 -1.50
C GLY A 120 -8.01 5.50 -1.82
N MET A 121 -7.61 4.32 -1.39
CA MET A 121 -6.25 3.80 -1.59
C MET A 121 -6.31 2.43 -2.25
N ILE A 122 -5.27 2.13 -3.06
CA ILE A 122 -5.09 0.78 -3.57
C ILE A 122 -5.03 -0.19 -2.39
N GLY A 123 -5.92 -1.17 -2.39
CA GLY A 123 -5.93 -2.26 -1.42
C GLY A 123 -5.67 -3.59 -2.09
N ASN A 124 -5.28 -4.56 -1.29
CA ASN A 124 -5.00 -5.90 -1.75
C ASN A 124 -5.56 -6.94 -0.78
N THR A 125 -5.76 -8.16 -1.29
CA THR A 125 -6.23 -9.30 -0.51
C THR A 125 -5.20 -10.41 -0.63
N HIS A 126 -4.85 -11.02 0.51
CA HIS A 126 -3.98 -12.18 0.52
C HIS A 126 -4.77 -13.44 0.18
N PHE A 127 -4.23 -14.25 -0.72
CA PHE A 127 -4.83 -15.50 -1.17
C PHE A 127 -3.98 -16.70 -0.75
N VAL A 128 -4.66 -17.78 -0.41
CA VAL A 128 -4.03 -19.09 -0.19
C VAL A 128 -4.45 -20.01 -1.33
N ALA A 129 -3.49 -20.62 -1.99
CA ALA A 129 -3.73 -21.58 -3.07
C ALA A 129 -3.16 -22.96 -2.70
N ILE A 130 -3.88 -24.00 -3.09
CA ILE A 130 -3.43 -25.39 -2.96
C ILE A 130 -3.07 -25.89 -4.35
N PRO A 131 -1.76 -26.11 -4.68
CA PRO A 131 -1.37 -26.62 -5.97
C PRO A 131 -2.04 -27.97 -6.28
N TYR A 132 -2.38 -28.21 -7.56
CA TYR A 132 -3.08 -29.42 -7.95
C TYR A 132 -2.29 -30.72 -7.62
N ASN A 133 -0.95 -30.63 -7.61
CA ASN A 133 -0.03 -31.73 -7.29
C ASN A 133 0.41 -31.75 -5.82
N ALA A 134 -0.25 -31.00 -4.91
CA ALA A 134 0.09 -31.04 -3.49
C ALA A 134 -0.13 -32.45 -2.92
N ALA A 135 0.88 -32.91 -2.16
CA ALA A 135 0.84 -34.29 -1.57
C ALA A 135 -0.19 -34.39 -0.43
N HIS A 136 -0.46 -33.29 0.30
CA HIS A 136 -1.32 -33.30 1.49
C HIS A 136 -2.49 -32.33 1.36
N LYS A 137 -3.29 -32.46 0.30
CA LYS A 137 -4.42 -31.55 -0.01
C LYS A 137 -5.43 -31.44 1.12
N ALA A 138 -5.79 -32.56 1.75
CA ALA A 138 -6.76 -32.54 2.86
C ALA A 138 -6.24 -31.70 4.05
N GLY A 139 -4.98 -31.85 4.44
CA GLY A 139 -4.36 -31.02 5.47
C GLY A 139 -4.29 -29.54 5.06
N ALA A 140 -3.94 -29.26 3.80
CA ALA A 140 -3.91 -27.89 3.27
C ALA A 140 -5.31 -27.23 3.29
N MET A 141 -6.37 -27.99 3.01
CA MET A 141 -7.76 -27.47 3.11
C MET A 141 -8.14 -27.12 4.55
N VAL A 142 -7.71 -27.94 5.55
CA VAL A 142 -7.93 -27.65 6.98
C VAL A 142 -7.23 -26.35 7.37
N VAL A 143 -5.97 -26.16 6.94
CA VAL A 143 -5.21 -24.94 7.20
C VAL A 143 -5.88 -23.74 6.53
N ALA A 144 -6.28 -23.85 5.27
CA ALA A 144 -6.96 -22.77 4.56
C ALA A 144 -8.27 -22.36 5.27
N ASN A 145 -9.06 -23.35 5.71
CA ASN A 145 -10.29 -23.10 6.47
C ASN A 145 -9.99 -22.43 7.84
N PHE A 146 -8.94 -22.88 8.54
CA PHE A 146 -8.52 -22.24 9.79
C PHE A 146 -8.12 -20.77 9.59
N LEU A 147 -7.37 -20.47 8.53
CA LEU A 147 -6.96 -19.09 8.23
C LEU A 147 -8.14 -18.15 7.95
N MET A 148 -9.29 -18.70 7.52
CA MET A 148 -10.54 -17.97 7.33
C MET A 148 -11.40 -17.90 8.58
N SER A 149 -11.00 -18.52 9.69
CA SER A 149 -11.78 -18.46 10.95
C SER A 149 -11.74 -17.05 11.55
N PRO A 150 -12.82 -16.62 12.24
CA PRO A 150 -12.82 -15.33 12.91
C PRO A 150 -11.67 -15.15 13.91
N GLU A 151 -11.29 -16.22 14.61
CA GLU A 151 -10.18 -16.23 15.57
C GLU A 151 -8.84 -15.94 14.91
N ALA A 152 -8.53 -16.64 13.81
CA ALA A 152 -7.29 -16.45 13.07
C ALA A 152 -7.25 -15.06 12.44
N GLN A 153 -8.36 -14.59 11.88
CA GLN A 153 -8.47 -13.28 11.26
C GLN A 153 -8.35 -12.15 12.30
N ALA A 154 -8.99 -12.27 13.46
CA ALA A 154 -8.87 -11.30 14.55
C ALA A 154 -7.45 -11.28 15.13
N HIS A 155 -6.80 -12.46 15.25
CA HIS A 155 -5.41 -12.54 15.70
C HIS A 155 -4.46 -11.86 14.72
N LYS A 156 -4.62 -12.13 13.42
CA LYS A 156 -3.85 -11.50 12.33
C LYS A 156 -3.99 -9.97 12.32
N ALA A 157 -5.16 -9.44 12.66
CA ALA A 157 -5.46 -8.02 12.60
C ALA A 157 -4.82 -7.20 13.74
N LYS A 158 -4.25 -7.83 14.78
CA LYS A 158 -3.55 -7.14 15.86
C LYS A 158 -2.24 -6.52 15.35
N PRO A 159 -1.94 -5.24 15.67
CA PRO A 159 -0.72 -4.56 15.22
C PRO A 159 0.58 -5.24 15.64
N ASP A 160 0.60 -5.87 16.82
CA ASP A 160 1.74 -6.61 17.38
C ASP A 160 1.94 -8.01 16.75
N VAL A 161 0.98 -8.49 15.93
CA VAL A 161 1.06 -9.78 15.22
C VAL A 161 1.38 -9.54 13.74
N TRP A 162 0.44 -8.95 13.01
CA TRP A 162 0.62 -8.60 11.59
C TRP A 162 0.00 -7.24 11.28
N GLY A 163 -1.15 -6.93 11.90
CA GLY A 163 -1.86 -5.69 11.65
C GLY A 163 -2.58 -5.63 10.31
N ASP A 164 -2.72 -6.77 9.64
CA ASP A 164 -3.43 -6.87 8.37
C ASP A 164 -4.92 -7.07 8.61
N GLN A 165 -5.75 -6.36 7.85
CA GLN A 165 -7.19 -6.37 8.04
C GLN A 165 -7.82 -7.71 7.68
N THR A 166 -9.02 -7.95 8.23
CA THR A 166 -9.80 -9.15 7.92
C THR A 166 -10.48 -9.03 6.56
N VAL A 167 -10.63 -10.17 5.90
CA VAL A 167 -11.45 -10.31 4.69
C VAL A 167 -12.89 -10.74 5.00
N LEU A 168 -13.20 -10.96 6.30
CA LEU A 168 -14.55 -11.34 6.73
C LEU A 168 -15.44 -10.11 6.83
N ASP A 169 -16.71 -10.25 6.47
CA ASP A 169 -17.74 -9.30 6.86
C ASP A 169 -18.03 -9.46 8.36
N VAL A 170 -17.41 -8.61 9.16
CA VAL A 170 -17.54 -8.66 10.62
C VAL A 170 -18.99 -8.40 11.06
N GLY A 171 -19.77 -7.65 10.27
CA GLY A 171 -21.17 -7.37 10.57
C GLY A 171 -22.05 -8.62 10.56
N GLU A 172 -21.73 -9.59 9.70
CA GLU A 172 -22.47 -10.84 9.54
C GLU A 172 -22.05 -11.94 10.54
N LEU A 173 -21.00 -11.72 11.35
CA LEU A 173 -20.56 -12.70 12.34
C LEU A 173 -21.49 -12.76 13.56
N ALA A 174 -21.51 -13.89 14.25
CA ALA A 174 -22.14 -14.01 15.56
C ALA A 174 -21.54 -13.02 16.58
N SER A 175 -22.31 -12.61 17.58
CA SER A 175 -21.93 -11.53 18.51
C SER A 175 -20.61 -11.80 19.24
N ASP A 176 -20.37 -13.05 19.68
CA ASP A 176 -19.13 -13.46 20.34
C ASP A 176 -17.91 -13.34 19.39
N LYS A 177 -18.10 -13.60 18.12
CA LYS A 177 -17.04 -13.48 17.07
C LYS A 177 -16.78 -12.02 16.69
N ARG A 178 -17.83 -11.18 16.64
CA ARG A 178 -17.67 -9.72 16.42
C ARG A 178 -16.86 -9.10 17.54
N GLN A 179 -17.05 -9.56 18.77
CA GLN A 179 -16.31 -9.02 19.91
C GLN A 179 -14.79 -9.20 19.78
N LEU A 180 -14.32 -10.28 19.14
CA LEU A 180 -12.89 -10.49 18.88
C LEU A 180 -12.24 -9.33 18.08
N PHE A 181 -12.99 -8.73 17.17
CA PHE A 181 -12.53 -7.60 16.36
C PHE A 181 -12.72 -6.25 17.06
N ALA A 182 -13.75 -6.14 17.89
CA ALA A 182 -14.00 -4.92 18.67
C ALA A 182 -12.93 -4.71 19.75
N ASP A 183 -12.39 -5.78 20.32
CA ASP A 183 -11.38 -5.75 21.38
C ASP A 183 -9.95 -5.48 20.87
N ILE A 184 -9.75 -5.36 19.55
CA ILE A 184 -8.41 -5.09 19.00
C ILE A 184 -8.02 -3.64 19.30
N ASP A 185 -6.98 -3.47 20.11
CA ASP A 185 -6.29 -2.18 20.22
C ASP A 185 -5.50 -1.92 18.93
N ARG A 186 -5.97 -0.99 18.12
CA ARG A 186 -5.33 -0.62 16.86
C ARG A 186 -4.20 0.38 17.00
N GLY A 187 -4.06 0.95 18.21
CA GLY A 187 -3.11 2.04 18.46
C GLY A 187 -3.54 3.38 17.83
N LYS A 188 -2.85 4.44 18.22
CA LYS A 188 -3.22 5.84 17.88
C LYS A 188 -3.02 6.22 16.41
N ALA A 189 -2.17 5.49 15.71
CA ALA A 189 -1.78 5.81 14.34
C ALA A 189 -2.52 4.97 13.29
N THR A 190 -3.35 4.00 13.70
CA THR A 190 -4.15 3.17 12.80
C THR A 190 -5.54 3.76 12.64
N LEU A 191 -5.96 3.97 11.41
CA LEU A 191 -7.31 4.39 11.07
C LEU A 191 -8.31 3.26 11.33
N SER A 192 -9.52 3.62 11.75
CA SER A 192 -10.64 2.68 11.82
C SER A 192 -11.05 2.22 10.42
N PRO A 193 -11.74 1.09 10.27
CA PRO A 193 -12.23 0.65 8.95
C PRO A 193 -13.08 1.69 8.21
N SER A 194 -13.86 2.50 8.95
CA SER A 194 -14.67 3.57 8.36
C SER A 194 -13.85 4.78 7.89
N GLU A 195 -12.67 5.01 8.47
CA GLU A 195 -11.77 6.11 8.09
C GLU A 195 -10.86 5.75 6.92
N LEU A 196 -10.69 4.46 6.62
CA LEU A 196 -9.86 4.01 5.49
C LEU A 196 -10.48 4.31 4.12
N GLY A 197 -11.76 4.64 4.08
CA GLY A 197 -12.44 4.96 2.83
C GLY A 197 -12.55 3.76 1.87
N PRO A 198 -12.86 4.02 0.59
CA PRO A 198 -12.98 2.98 -0.41
C PRO A 198 -11.63 2.36 -0.77
N THR A 199 -11.65 1.06 -1.06
CA THR A 199 -10.50 0.34 -1.62
C THR A 199 -10.52 0.45 -3.13
N LEU A 200 -9.44 0.96 -3.71
CA LEU A 200 -9.26 1.03 -5.16
C LEU A 200 -8.65 -0.27 -5.68
N LEU A 201 -9.09 -0.68 -6.87
CA LEU A 201 -8.52 -1.85 -7.55
C LEU A 201 -7.13 -1.50 -8.11
N GLU A 202 -6.22 -2.48 -8.06
CA GLU A 202 -4.95 -2.33 -8.74
C GLU A 202 -5.12 -2.28 -10.26
N PRO A 203 -4.35 -1.46 -10.98
CA PRO A 203 -4.28 -1.53 -12.43
C PRO A 203 -3.85 -2.92 -12.91
N HIS A 204 -4.31 -3.30 -14.10
CA HIS A 204 -3.89 -4.55 -14.72
C HIS A 204 -2.35 -4.67 -14.79
N PRO A 205 -1.74 -5.84 -14.54
CA PRO A 205 -0.29 -6.02 -14.41
C PRO A 205 0.56 -5.47 -15.58
N THR A 206 -0.02 -5.38 -16.78
CA THR A 206 0.68 -4.80 -17.94
C THR A 206 0.98 -3.30 -17.77
N TRP A 207 0.15 -2.55 -17.05
CA TRP A 207 0.43 -1.16 -16.69
C TRP A 207 1.61 -1.08 -15.74
N MET A 208 1.61 -1.89 -14.68
CA MET A 208 2.69 -1.94 -13.70
C MET A 208 4.04 -2.15 -14.37
N THR A 209 4.19 -3.22 -15.14
CA THR A 209 5.46 -3.56 -15.82
C THR A 209 5.94 -2.42 -16.72
N ARG A 210 5.04 -1.81 -17.48
CA ARG A 210 5.41 -0.71 -18.41
C ARG A 210 5.73 0.60 -17.70
N ILE A 211 5.04 0.90 -16.60
CA ILE A 211 5.32 2.09 -15.79
C ILE A 211 6.69 1.97 -15.14
N GLU A 212 7.03 0.81 -14.57
CA GLU A 212 8.35 0.57 -13.98
C GLU A 212 9.47 0.75 -15.01
N GLN A 213 9.32 0.15 -16.19
CA GLN A 213 10.29 0.31 -17.29
C GLN A 213 10.43 1.77 -17.74
N ALA A 214 9.30 2.48 -17.89
CA ALA A 214 9.30 3.87 -18.30
C ALA A 214 9.91 4.78 -17.22
N TRP A 215 9.64 4.50 -15.94
CA TRP A 215 10.23 5.21 -14.80
C TRP A 215 11.76 5.02 -14.78
N GLN A 216 12.23 3.77 -14.90
CA GLN A 216 13.67 3.47 -14.95
C GLN A 216 14.37 4.19 -16.10
N LYS A 217 13.73 4.28 -17.27
CA LYS A 217 14.29 4.99 -18.41
C LYS A 217 14.36 6.51 -18.21
N ARG A 218 13.41 7.09 -17.44
CA ARG A 218 13.31 8.55 -17.23
C ARG A 218 14.15 9.04 -16.05
N TYR A 219 14.15 8.30 -14.97
CA TYR A 219 14.65 8.74 -13.66
C TYR A 219 15.64 7.75 -13.03
N GLY A 220 15.76 6.53 -13.54
CA GLY A 220 16.73 5.56 -13.07
C GLY A 220 18.15 6.01 -13.44
N SER A 221 19.01 6.14 -12.42
CA SER A 221 20.43 6.48 -12.55
C SER A 221 21.29 5.21 -12.62
#